data_90449f520bc5eb0760e1b130e67a011e
#
_entry.id   90449f520bc5eb0760e1b130e67a011e
#
_cell.length_a   1.000
_cell.length_b   1.000
_cell.length_c   1.000
_cell.angle_alpha   90.00
_cell.angle_beta   90.00
_cell.angle_gamma   90.00
#
_symmetry.space_group_name_H-M   'P 1'
#
loop_
_entity.id
_entity.type
_entity.pdbx_description
1 polymer ?
#
loop_
_entity_poly.entity_id
_entity_poly.type
_entity_poly.pdbx_seq_one_letter_code
_entity_poly.pdbx_strand_id
1 'polypeptide(L)'
;MISSVKIIYIDDNIDSILSRFLNKIYKKRLYALDDGRIIKKDYGEILFDNKNGYEVLFKDQVISSANIILIDNHLFEEYSATTGKFSGKQFKIILRKLFPFIEVIIITQDPNLKGDNIIKKFSGKDTRDANKYYEDNLIPVLDMAIKRIVEFEELADDLRKSDNVDKALKDKVLESIEGNNLYDELTKSDIDELIRSFKELKDEYSK
;
A
#
# COMPACT_ATOMS: atom_id res chain seq x y z
N MET A 1 -12.30 10.60 13.52
CA MET A 1 -12.18 11.25 12.17
C MET A 1 -10.70 11.45 11.85
N ILE A 2 -10.25 10.97 10.72
CA ILE A 2 -8.86 11.06 10.26
C ILE A 2 -8.49 12.52 9.91
N SER A 3 -7.35 12.98 10.39
CA SER A 3 -6.80 14.30 10.08
C SER A 3 -5.45 14.24 9.35
N SER A 4 -4.88 13.05 9.28
CA SER A 4 -3.60 12.82 8.57
C SER A 4 -3.54 11.42 7.96
N VAL A 5 -2.82 11.32 6.85
CA VAL A 5 -2.56 10.06 6.12
C VAL A 5 -1.07 9.83 6.07
N LYS A 6 -0.64 8.64 6.48
CA LYS A 6 0.76 8.20 6.42
C LYS A 6 1.02 7.40 5.16
N ILE A 7 1.96 7.87 4.36
CA ILE A 7 2.39 7.28 3.09
C ILE A 7 3.77 6.68 3.28
N ILE A 8 3.93 5.40 2.96
CA ILE A 8 5.21 4.69 3.05
C ILE A 8 5.62 4.21 1.67
N TYR A 9 6.84 4.54 1.26
CA TYR A 9 7.46 4.03 0.03
C TYR A 9 8.47 2.94 0.37
N ILE A 10 8.30 1.76 -0.23
CA ILE A 10 9.13 0.56 0.00
C ILE A 10 9.79 0.18 -1.31
N ASP A 11 11.12 0.15 -1.32
CA ASP A 11 11.94 -0.17 -2.48
C ASP A 11 13.29 -0.73 -1.98
N ASP A 12 13.93 -1.60 -2.73
CA ASP A 12 15.30 -2.07 -2.47
C ASP A 12 16.35 -1.08 -3.00
N ASN A 13 15.92 -0.17 -3.89
CA ASN A 13 16.72 0.92 -4.42
C ASN A 13 15.85 2.17 -4.56
N ILE A 14 15.72 2.93 -3.47
CA ILE A 14 14.85 4.11 -3.39
C ILE A 14 15.10 5.05 -4.57
N ASP A 15 14.07 5.22 -5.41
CA ASP A 15 14.10 6.20 -6.51
C ASP A 15 14.10 7.62 -5.95
N SER A 16 15.26 8.28 -6.05
CA SER A 16 15.48 9.62 -5.48
C SER A 16 14.58 10.69 -6.08
N ILE A 17 14.13 10.53 -7.33
CA ILE A 17 13.24 11.48 -8.01
C ILE A 17 11.82 11.34 -7.44
N LEU A 18 11.33 10.12 -7.33
CA LEU A 18 10.04 9.82 -6.72
C LEU A 18 10.01 10.22 -5.24
N SER A 19 11.05 9.83 -4.49
CA SER A 19 11.21 10.19 -3.07
C SER A 19 11.17 11.70 -2.86
N ARG A 20 11.94 12.46 -3.64
CA ARG A 20 11.93 13.93 -3.60
C ARG A 20 10.55 14.49 -3.91
N PHE A 21 9.85 13.96 -4.93
CA PHE A 21 8.50 14.40 -5.28
C PHE A 21 7.53 14.16 -4.11
N LEU A 22 7.52 12.98 -3.54
CA LEU A 22 6.63 12.63 -2.42
C LEU A 22 6.90 13.51 -1.19
N ASN A 23 8.16 13.64 -0.80
CA ASN A 23 8.55 14.33 0.43
C ASN A 23 8.50 15.87 0.32
N LYS A 24 8.88 16.44 -0.83
CA LYS A 24 9.03 17.91 -0.96
C LYS A 24 7.85 18.59 -1.64
N ILE A 25 7.12 17.85 -2.48
CA ILE A 25 6.00 18.40 -3.27
C ILE A 25 4.67 17.85 -2.74
N TYR A 26 4.44 16.56 -2.86
CA TYR A 26 3.13 15.98 -2.53
C TYR A 26 2.78 16.08 -1.05
N LYS A 27 3.72 15.80 -0.14
CA LYS A 27 3.51 15.94 1.31
C LYS A 27 3.06 17.35 1.71
N LYS A 28 3.56 18.39 1.04
CA LYS A 28 3.25 19.80 1.33
C LYS A 28 1.98 20.30 0.65
N ARG A 29 1.50 19.59 -0.38
CA ARG A 29 0.28 19.96 -1.08
C ARG A 29 -0.91 19.73 -0.16
N LEU A 30 -1.78 20.72 -0.04
CA LEU A 30 -3.02 20.58 0.72
C LEU A 30 -3.98 19.63 -0.01
N TYR A 31 -4.66 18.78 0.75
CA TYR A 31 -5.77 17.98 0.28
C TYR A 31 -7.00 18.39 1.10
N ALA A 32 -7.91 19.08 0.48
CA ALA A 32 -9.16 19.52 1.09
C ALA A 32 -10.30 18.57 0.70
N LEU A 33 -11.09 18.17 1.69
CA LEU A 33 -12.35 17.46 1.49
C LEU A 33 -13.47 18.46 1.13
N ASP A 34 -14.58 17.94 0.62
CA ASP A 34 -15.75 18.73 0.22
C ASP A 34 -16.36 19.50 1.40
N ASP A 35 -16.19 19.03 2.62
CA ASP A 35 -16.64 19.66 3.87
C ASP A 35 -15.65 20.68 4.43
N GLY A 36 -14.56 20.96 3.71
CA GLY A 36 -13.54 21.95 4.09
C GLY A 36 -12.46 21.42 5.03
N ARG A 37 -12.53 20.16 5.49
CA ARG A 37 -11.44 19.55 6.27
C ARG A 37 -10.19 19.40 5.41
N ILE A 38 -9.03 19.62 6.02
CA ILE A 38 -7.74 19.45 5.37
C ILE A 38 -7.07 18.19 5.93
N ILE A 39 -6.72 17.27 5.05
CA ILE A 39 -5.96 16.06 5.40
C ILE A 39 -4.47 16.36 5.26
N LYS A 40 -3.75 16.23 6.36
CA LYS A 40 -2.29 16.29 6.39
C LYS A 40 -1.72 15.00 5.82
N LYS A 41 -0.55 15.10 5.23
CA LYS A 41 0.16 13.94 4.70
C LYS A 41 1.50 13.79 5.43
N ASP A 42 1.76 12.59 5.91
CA ASP A 42 3.09 12.21 6.38
C ASP A 42 3.73 11.23 5.40
N TYR A 43 5.06 11.25 5.31
CA TYR A 43 5.80 10.44 4.36
C TYR A 43 7.00 9.79 5.03
N GLY A 44 7.20 8.52 4.77
CA GLY A 44 8.36 7.75 5.16
C GLY A 44 8.81 6.79 4.07
N GLU A 45 10.02 6.27 4.22
CA GLU A 45 10.66 5.33 3.30
C GLU A 45 11.17 4.11 4.06
N ILE A 46 11.10 2.95 3.40
CA ILE A 46 11.75 1.73 3.85
C ILE A 46 12.66 1.27 2.72
N LEU A 47 13.98 1.36 2.95
CA LEU A 47 14.96 0.69 2.10
C LEU A 47 14.95 -0.80 2.47
N PHE A 48 14.39 -1.61 1.57
CA PHE A 48 14.30 -3.05 1.80
C PHE A 48 15.62 -3.73 1.45
N ASP A 49 16.17 -4.51 2.39
CA ASP A 49 17.34 -5.33 2.12
C ASP A 49 16.89 -6.69 1.56
N ASN A 50 17.21 -6.97 0.30
CA ASN A 50 16.89 -8.21 -0.41
C ASN A 50 17.44 -9.49 0.25
N LYS A 51 18.36 -9.36 1.21
CA LYS A 51 18.85 -10.49 2.03
C LYS A 51 17.84 -10.90 3.11
N ASN A 52 16.93 -10.02 3.44
CA ASN A 52 15.87 -10.27 4.42
C ASN A 52 14.62 -10.80 3.71
N GLY A 53 13.85 -11.64 4.39
CA GLY A 53 12.54 -12.04 3.92
C GLY A 53 11.50 -10.91 4.08
N TYR A 54 10.41 -11.01 3.36
CA TYR A 54 9.28 -10.08 3.46
C TYR A 54 8.72 -9.98 4.89
N GLU A 55 8.98 -10.96 5.75
CA GLU A 55 8.51 -11.02 7.12
C GLU A 55 9.01 -9.85 7.97
N VAL A 56 10.16 -9.28 7.63
CA VAL A 56 10.67 -8.10 8.34
C VAL A 56 9.76 -6.90 8.18
N LEU A 57 9.06 -6.80 7.04
CA LEU A 57 8.10 -5.73 6.78
C LEU A 57 6.88 -5.82 7.70
N PHE A 58 6.47 -7.02 8.10
CA PHE A 58 5.34 -7.20 9.02
C PHE A 58 5.71 -7.05 10.50
N LYS A 59 6.99 -7.27 10.82
CA LYS A 59 7.50 -7.04 12.19
C LYS A 59 7.63 -5.55 12.52
N ASP A 60 7.76 -4.72 11.50
CA ASP A 60 7.87 -3.28 11.67
C ASP A 60 6.48 -2.67 11.80
N GLN A 61 6.21 -2.02 12.94
CA GLN A 61 4.97 -1.27 13.17
C GLN A 61 4.73 -0.17 12.12
N VAL A 62 5.73 0.15 11.32
CA VAL A 62 5.62 1.14 10.23
C VAL A 62 4.58 0.71 9.20
N ILE A 63 4.55 -0.58 8.83
CA ILE A 63 3.57 -1.09 7.86
C ILE A 63 2.15 -1.02 8.44
N SER A 64 1.94 -1.50 9.66
CA SER A 64 0.61 -1.49 10.30
C SER A 64 0.09 -0.08 10.56
N SER A 65 0.98 0.91 10.69
CA SER A 65 0.62 2.33 10.86
C SER A 65 0.47 3.10 9.55
N ALA A 66 0.76 2.48 8.39
CA ALA A 66 0.61 3.12 7.09
C ALA A 66 -0.87 3.14 6.66
N ASN A 67 -1.27 4.21 5.97
CA ASN A 67 -2.55 4.28 5.29
C ASN A 67 -2.39 3.98 3.80
N ILE A 68 -1.26 4.41 3.20
CA ILE A 68 -0.92 4.17 1.81
C ILE A 68 0.49 3.58 1.74
N ILE A 69 0.65 2.49 1.01
CA ILE A 69 1.94 1.88 0.71
C ILE A 69 2.20 1.98 -0.79
N LEU A 70 3.33 2.60 -1.15
CA LEU A 70 3.91 2.50 -2.48
C LEU A 70 4.98 1.41 -2.43
N ILE A 71 4.90 0.42 -3.31
CA ILE A 71 5.84 -0.70 -3.31
C ILE A 71 6.38 -0.98 -4.71
N ASP A 72 7.69 -1.18 -4.81
CA ASP A 72 8.28 -1.61 -6.09
C ASP A 72 7.80 -3.01 -6.49
N ASN A 73 7.51 -3.17 -7.78
CA ASN A 73 7.01 -4.46 -8.29
C ASN A 73 8.08 -5.56 -8.25
N HIS A 74 9.35 -5.21 -8.37
CA HIS A 74 10.46 -6.15 -8.44
C HIS A 74 11.13 -6.42 -7.08
N LEU A 75 10.61 -5.83 -6.01
CA LEU A 75 11.18 -5.84 -4.65
C LEU A 75 11.61 -7.23 -4.16
N PHE A 76 10.92 -8.29 -4.55
CA PHE A 76 11.16 -9.66 -4.07
C PHE A 76 11.68 -10.61 -5.15
N GLU A 77 12.07 -10.11 -6.31
CA GLU A 77 12.49 -10.99 -7.42
C GLU A 77 13.86 -11.64 -7.19
N GLU A 78 14.75 -10.98 -6.45
CA GLU A 78 16.08 -11.49 -6.13
C GLU A 78 16.12 -12.36 -4.88
N TYR A 79 15.01 -12.41 -4.13
CA TYR A 79 14.95 -13.15 -2.87
C TYR A 79 14.97 -14.67 -3.11
N SER A 80 15.99 -15.34 -2.55
CA SER A 80 16.27 -16.78 -2.70
C SER A 80 15.60 -17.66 -1.63
N ALA A 81 14.59 -17.15 -0.92
CA ALA A 81 13.92 -17.91 0.13
C ALA A 81 13.20 -19.16 -0.41
N THR A 82 12.94 -20.08 0.50
CA THR A 82 12.21 -21.33 0.29
C THR A 82 10.84 -21.17 -0.36
N THR A 83 10.24 -19.97 -0.26
CA THR A 83 8.95 -19.58 -0.86
C THR A 83 9.06 -19.12 -2.31
N GLY A 84 10.29 -18.94 -2.81
CA GLY A 84 10.54 -18.49 -4.18
C GLY A 84 10.18 -17.02 -4.44
N LYS A 85 10.49 -16.58 -5.66
CA LYS A 85 10.30 -15.20 -6.10
C LYS A 85 8.82 -14.84 -6.24
N PHE A 86 8.41 -13.68 -5.77
CA PHE A 86 7.08 -13.13 -6.00
C PHE A 86 7.16 -11.62 -6.27
N SER A 87 6.14 -11.07 -6.90
CA SER A 87 6.12 -9.65 -7.30
C SER A 87 5.48 -8.77 -6.23
N GLY A 88 5.76 -7.46 -6.28
CA GLY A 88 5.05 -6.48 -5.48
C GLY A 88 3.53 -6.54 -5.67
N LYS A 89 3.07 -6.91 -6.89
CA LYS A 89 1.66 -7.13 -7.17
C LYS A 89 1.06 -8.31 -6.38
N GLN A 90 1.81 -9.39 -6.19
CA GLN A 90 1.39 -10.52 -5.34
C GLN A 90 1.44 -10.12 -3.85
N PHE A 91 2.47 -9.38 -3.44
CA PHE A 91 2.56 -8.86 -2.08
C PHE A 91 1.42 -7.90 -1.73
N LYS A 92 0.96 -7.09 -2.68
CA LYS A 92 -0.25 -6.27 -2.53
C LYS A 92 -1.47 -7.09 -2.08
N ILE A 93 -1.65 -8.30 -2.62
CA ILE A 93 -2.77 -9.18 -2.25
C ILE A 93 -2.63 -9.61 -0.80
N ILE A 94 -1.41 -9.97 -0.38
CA ILE A 94 -1.11 -10.35 1.01
C ILE A 94 -1.38 -9.17 1.94
N LEU A 95 -0.86 -7.99 1.61
CA LEU A 95 -1.08 -6.78 2.40
C LEU A 95 -2.58 -6.47 2.56
N ARG A 96 -3.37 -6.55 1.47
CA ARG A 96 -4.80 -6.30 1.53
C ARG A 96 -5.60 -7.35 2.32
N LYS A 97 -5.09 -8.56 2.41
CA LYS A 97 -5.70 -9.60 3.25
C LYS A 97 -5.43 -9.35 4.73
N LEU A 98 -4.21 -8.91 5.07
CA LEU A 98 -3.79 -8.63 6.45
C LEU A 98 -4.29 -7.28 6.94
N PHE A 99 -4.29 -6.29 6.07
CA PHE A 99 -4.62 -4.89 6.33
C PHE A 99 -5.58 -4.40 5.24
N PRO A 100 -6.86 -4.79 5.28
CA PRO A 100 -7.82 -4.56 4.20
C PRO A 100 -8.06 -3.09 3.87
N PHE A 101 -7.75 -2.19 4.81
CA PHE A 101 -7.95 -0.74 4.66
C PHE A 101 -6.68 0.03 4.27
N ILE A 102 -5.54 -0.66 4.13
CA ILE A 102 -4.34 -0.05 3.55
C ILE A 102 -4.48 0.01 2.03
N GLU A 103 -4.30 1.20 1.48
CA GLU A 103 -4.22 1.38 0.04
C GLU A 103 -2.81 1.04 -0.46
N VAL A 104 -2.72 0.17 -1.47
CA VAL A 104 -1.43 -0.27 -2.01
C VAL A 104 -1.31 0.13 -3.47
N ILE A 105 -0.26 0.90 -3.78
CA ILE A 105 0.10 1.38 -5.12
C ILE A 105 1.39 0.69 -5.53
N ILE A 106 1.38 0.08 -6.71
CA ILE A 106 2.56 -0.57 -7.29
C ILE A 106 3.37 0.47 -8.07
N ILE A 107 4.64 0.55 -7.78
CA ILE A 107 5.61 1.35 -8.55
C ILE A 107 6.43 0.40 -9.41
N THR A 108 6.69 0.75 -10.67
CA THR A 108 7.43 -0.14 -11.57
C THR A 108 8.14 0.60 -12.70
N GLN A 109 9.20 0.00 -13.23
CA GLN A 109 9.82 0.42 -14.50
C GLN A 109 9.33 -0.41 -15.68
N ASP A 110 8.66 -1.55 -15.46
CA ASP A 110 8.17 -2.43 -16.53
C ASP A 110 7.07 -1.71 -17.34
N PRO A 111 7.29 -1.40 -18.64
CA PRO A 111 6.32 -0.70 -19.47
C PRO A 111 5.05 -1.52 -19.73
N ASN A 112 5.13 -2.83 -19.63
CA ASN A 112 4.03 -3.75 -19.97
C ASN A 112 3.08 -3.97 -18.78
N LEU A 113 3.53 -3.74 -17.54
CA LEU A 113 2.68 -3.90 -16.37
C LEU A 113 1.61 -2.80 -16.35
N LYS A 114 0.33 -3.16 -16.48
CA LYS A 114 -0.80 -2.25 -16.47
C LYS A 114 -1.79 -2.64 -15.37
N GLY A 115 -2.60 -1.70 -14.94
CA GLY A 115 -3.69 -1.90 -13.98
C GLY A 115 -3.93 -0.65 -13.15
N ASP A 116 -5.06 -0.65 -12.47
CA ASP A 116 -5.38 0.39 -11.52
C ASP A 116 -4.37 0.37 -10.36
N ASN A 117 -3.98 1.52 -9.88
CA ASN A 117 -2.96 1.67 -8.85
C ASN A 117 -1.57 1.13 -9.25
N ILE A 118 -1.23 1.14 -10.54
CA ILE A 118 0.13 0.87 -11.04
C ILE A 118 0.69 2.15 -11.66
N ILE A 119 1.81 2.62 -11.12
CA ILE A 119 2.47 3.85 -11.55
C ILE A 119 3.86 3.50 -12.07
N LYS A 120 4.19 4.04 -13.23
CA LYS A 120 5.55 3.91 -13.78
C LYS A 120 6.50 4.87 -13.06
N LYS A 121 7.72 4.42 -12.79
CA LYS A 121 8.79 5.34 -12.39
C LYS A 121 9.08 6.28 -13.56
N PHE A 122 9.38 7.54 -13.25
CA PHE A 122 9.79 8.51 -14.27
C PHE A 122 11.02 8.00 -15.00
N SER A 123 11.01 8.11 -16.32
CA SER A 123 12.20 7.80 -17.13
C SER A 123 12.63 9.04 -17.89
N GLY A 124 13.94 9.23 -18.08
CA GLY A 124 14.50 10.36 -18.83
C GLY A 124 14.08 10.40 -20.32
N LYS A 125 13.27 9.44 -20.77
CA LYS A 125 12.66 9.42 -22.11
C LYS A 125 11.35 10.19 -22.15
N ASP A 126 10.75 10.54 -21.00
CA ASP A 126 9.56 11.41 -20.96
C ASP A 126 9.95 12.83 -21.33
N THR A 127 9.13 13.49 -22.13
CA THR A 127 9.35 14.88 -22.57
C THR A 127 9.00 15.89 -21.48
N ARG A 128 8.26 15.48 -20.44
CA ARG A 128 7.91 16.29 -19.27
C ARG A 128 9.04 16.26 -18.27
N ASP A 129 9.12 17.28 -17.41
CA ASP A 129 9.95 17.16 -16.21
C ASP A 129 9.31 16.13 -15.23
N ALA A 130 10.14 15.61 -14.34
CA ALA A 130 9.72 14.55 -13.43
C ALA A 130 8.58 14.97 -12.48
N ASN A 131 8.55 16.23 -12.05
CA ASN A 131 7.49 16.71 -11.18
C ASN A 131 6.15 16.71 -11.91
N LYS A 132 6.14 17.27 -13.14
CA LYS A 132 4.94 17.29 -13.98
C LYS A 132 4.47 15.88 -14.31
N TYR A 133 5.41 14.96 -14.56
CA TYR A 133 5.07 13.55 -14.78
C TYR A 133 4.31 12.95 -13.58
N TYR A 134 4.81 13.13 -12.35
CA TYR A 134 4.16 12.60 -11.15
C TYR A 134 2.91 13.38 -10.76
N GLU A 135 2.83 14.68 -11.06
CA GLU A 135 1.59 15.45 -10.91
C GLU A 135 0.46 14.86 -11.75
N ASP A 136 0.75 14.50 -13.00
CA ASP A 136 -0.26 14.01 -13.92
C ASP A 136 -0.64 12.52 -13.67
N ASN A 137 0.30 11.69 -13.18
CA ASN A 137 0.10 10.25 -13.10
C ASN A 137 -0.06 9.72 -11.67
N LEU A 138 0.65 10.27 -10.68
CA LEU A 138 0.66 9.75 -9.32
C LEU A 138 -0.31 10.49 -8.40
N ILE A 139 -0.40 11.82 -8.51
CA ILE A 139 -1.31 12.60 -7.64
C ILE A 139 -2.76 12.10 -7.73
N PRO A 140 -3.36 11.89 -8.91
CA PRO A 140 -4.74 11.43 -8.97
C PRO A 140 -4.96 10.09 -8.26
N VAL A 141 -3.99 9.19 -8.33
CA VAL A 141 -4.06 7.86 -7.68
C VAL A 141 -3.94 7.99 -6.16
N LEU A 142 -3.02 8.83 -5.68
CA LEU A 142 -2.86 9.11 -4.25
C LEU A 142 -4.07 9.85 -3.67
N ASP A 143 -4.59 10.84 -4.38
CA ASP A 143 -5.77 11.60 -3.94
C ASP A 143 -7.02 10.70 -3.89
N MET A 144 -7.18 9.77 -4.84
CA MET A 144 -8.23 8.75 -4.82
C MET A 144 -8.06 7.78 -3.63
N ALA A 145 -6.83 7.37 -3.33
CA ALA A 145 -6.54 6.52 -2.17
C ALA A 145 -6.90 7.24 -0.85
N ILE A 146 -6.54 8.51 -0.72
CA ILE A 146 -6.92 9.32 0.46
C ILE A 146 -8.45 9.41 0.59
N LYS A 147 -9.16 9.63 -0.51
CA LYS A 147 -10.61 9.69 -0.50
C LYS A 147 -11.22 8.39 0.06
N ARG A 148 -10.77 7.22 -0.42
CA ARG A 148 -11.25 5.92 0.08
C ARG A 148 -10.94 5.71 1.57
N ILE A 149 -9.76 6.12 2.03
CA ILE A 149 -9.40 6.03 3.45
C ILE A 149 -10.35 6.87 4.30
N VAL A 150 -10.66 8.09 3.87
CA VAL A 150 -11.62 8.95 4.58
C VAL A 150 -13.01 8.32 4.61
N GLU A 151 -13.48 7.77 3.50
CA GLU A 151 -14.79 7.08 3.41
C GLU A 151 -14.85 5.88 4.38
N PHE A 152 -13.77 5.11 4.51
CA PHE A 152 -13.71 4.00 5.48
C PHE A 152 -13.74 4.49 6.93
N GLU A 153 -13.04 5.56 7.25
CA GLU A 153 -13.05 6.15 8.58
C GLU A 153 -14.42 6.72 8.95
N GLU A 154 -15.10 7.35 8.01
CA GLU A 154 -16.46 7.84 8.20
C GLU A 154 -17.43 6.69 8.44
N LEU A 155 -17.33 5.61 7.68
CA LEU A 155 -18.10 4.39 7.93
C LEU A 155 -17.82 3.81 9.32
N ALA A 156 -16.54 3.78 9.74
CA ALA A 156 -16.19 3.32 11.08
C ALA A 156 -16.81 4.20 12.18
N ASP A 157 -16.79 5.52 11.99
CA ASP A 157 -17.37 6.46 12.95
C ASP A 157 -18.90 6.30 13.03
N ASP A 158 -19.56 6.03 11.91
CA ASP A 158 -21.00 5.77 11.88
C ASP A 158 -21.35 4.43 12.55
N LEU A 159 -20.52 3.40 12.33
CA LEU A 159 -20.66 2.12 13.03
C LEU A 159 -20.49 2.26 14.54
N ARG A 160 -19.52 3.07 15.01
CA ARG A 160 -19.32 3.33 16.45
C ARG A 160 -20.57 3.95 17.11
N LYS A 161 -21.28 4.82 16.38
CA LYS A 161 -22.47 5.52 16.85
C LYS A 161 -23.76 4.70 16.70
N SER A 162 -23.74 3.64 15.90
CA SER A 162 -24.93 2.83 15.62
C SER A 162 -25.23 1.90 16.78
N ASP A 163 -26.44 1.97 17.31
CA ASP A 163 -26.93 1.03 18.36
C ASP A 163 -27.68 -0.18 17.76
N ASN A 164 -27.91 -0.18 16.44
CA ASN A 164 -28.73 -1.18 15.75
C ASN A 164 -27.89 -2.32 15.13
N VAL A 165 -26.56 -2.28 15.27
CA VAL A 165 -25.64 -3.30 14.73
C VAL A 165 -25.21 -4.22 15.87
N ASP A 166 -25.20 -5.52 15.61
CA ASP A 166 -24.69 -6.50 16.56
C ASP A 166 -23.28 -6.12 17.04
N LYS A 167 -23.10 -6.15 18.38
CA LYS A 167 -21.86 -5.67 19.00
C LYS A 167 -20.63 -6.43 18.52
N ALA A 168 -20.72 -7.76 18.41
CA ALA A 168 -19.58 -8.58 18.00
C ALA A 168 -19.20 -8.31 16.53
N LEU A 169 -20.19 -8.08 15.67
CA LEU A 169 -19.95 -7.69 14.28
C LEU A 169 -19.33 -6.30 14.20
N LYS A 170 -19.86 -5.35 14.99
CA LYS A 170 -19.35 -3.98 15.08
C LYS A 170 -17.88 -3.96 15.52
N ASP A 171 -17.57 -4.64 16.62
CA ASP A 171 -16.20 -4.72 17.15
C ASP A 171 -15.25 -5.33 16.12
N LYS A 172 -15.64 -6.41 15.46
CA LYS A 172 -14.83 -7.08 14.42
C LYS A 172 -14.54 -6.19 13.20
N VAL A 173 -15.52 -5.40 12.76
CA VAL A 173 -15.33 -4.46 11.64
C VAL A 173 -14.41 -3.31 12.06
N LEU A 174 -14.61 -2.76 13.27
CA LEU A 174 -13.78 -1.66 13.78
C LEU A 174 -12.33 -2.09 14.00
N GLU A 175 -12.09 -3.26 14.59
CA GLU A 175 -10.75 -3.84 14.72
C GLU A 175 -10.06 -4.01 13.37
N SER A 176 -10.83 -4.42 12.34
CA SER A 176 -10.32 -4.53 10.97
C SER A 176 -9.91 -3.18 10.39
N ILE A 177 -10.73 -2.13 10.58
CA ILE A 177 -10.45 -0.78 10.08
C ILE A 177 -9.26 -0.15 10.79
N GLU A 178 -9.14 -0.37 12.11
CA GLU A 178 -8.06 0.17 12.92
C GLU A 178 -6.73 -0.58 12.73
N GLY A 179 -6.71 -1.64 11.95
CA GLY A 179 -5.52 -2.48 11.77
C GLY A 179 -5.17 -3.28 13.01
N ASN A 180 -6.07 -3.32 13.98
CA ASN A 180 -5.94 -4.07 15.24
C ASN A 180 -6.40 -5.51 15.09
N ASN A 181 -6.61 -5.98 13.86
CA ASN A 181 -6.86 -7.40 13.64
C ASN A 181 -5.66 -8.16 14.20
N LEU A 182 -5.82 -8.60 15.42
CA LEU A 182 -5.15 -9.74 15.98
C LEU A 182 -5.61 -10.99 15.17
N TYR A 183 -5.36 -10.99 13.86
CA TYR A 183 -5.10 -12.25 13.20
C TYR A 183 -3.77 -12.71 13.79
N ASP A 184 -3.90 -13.14 15.00
CA ASP A 184 -2.85 -13.58 15.90
C ASP A 184 -2.03 -14.70 15.28
N GLU A 185 -2.32 -15.15 14.06
CA GLU A 185 -1.73 -16.37 13.58
C GLU A 185 -1.70 -16.54 12.05
N LEU A 186 -1.50 -15.51 11.28
CA LEU A 186 -0.88 -15.76 9.99
C LEU A 186 0.61 -15.98 10.26
N THR A 187 0.91 -17.23 10.55
CA THR A 187 2.30 -17.65 10.67
C THR A 187 3.02 -17.48 9.35
N LYS A 188 4.35 -17.43 9.38
CA LYS A 188 5.16 -17.48 8.14
C LYS A 188 4.67 -18.60 7.23
N SER A 189 4.29 -19.76 7.80
CA SER A 189 3.77 -20.92 7.07
C SER A 189 2.51 -20.59 6.27
N ASP A 190 1.57 -19.84 6.84
CA ASP A 190 0.30 -19.51 6.18
C ASP A 190 0.53 -18.54 5.02
N ILE A 191 1.45 -17.57 5.17
CA ILE A 191 1.83 -16.66 4.11
C ILE A 191 2.57 -17.40 3.00
N ASP A 192 3.46 -18.30 3.35
CA ASP A 192 4.20 -19.13 2.41
C ASP A 192 3.26 -20.07 1.63
N GLU A 193 2.25 -20.63 2.28
CA GLU A 193 1.20 -21.42 1.63
C GLU A 193 0.35 -20.58 0.68
N LEU A 194 -0.02 -19.37 1.07
CA LEU A 194 -0.76 -18.43 0.22
C LEU A 194 0.06 -18.10 -1.04
N ILE A 195 1.35 -17.80 -0.89
CA ILE A 195 2.25 -17.51 -2.02
C ILE A 195 2.35 -18.72 -2.95
N ARG A 196 2.45 -19.93 -2.40
CA ARG A 196 2.49 -21.18 -3.17
C ARG A 196 1.21 -21.37 -3.98
N SER A 197 0.05 -21.23 -3.34
CA SER A 197 -1.25 -21.36 -3.99
C SER A 197 -1.43 -20.37 -5.15
N PHE A 198 -0.95 -19.14 -5.02
CA PHE A 198 -0.98 -18.17 -6.12
C PHE A 198 -0.09 -18.56 -7.29
N LYS A 199 1.05 -19.21 -7.04
CA LYS A 199 1.93 -19.69 -8.12
C LYS A 199 1.29 -20.85 -8.87
N GLU A 200 0.73 -21.82 -8.16
CA GLU A 200 0.03 -22.96 -8.74
C GLU A 200 -1.12 -22.52 -9.63
N LEU A 201 -1.96 -21.58 -9.15
CA LEU A 201 -3.04 -20.98 -9.94
C LEU A 201 -2.52 -20.29 -11.21
N LYS A 202 -1.43 -19.52 -11.10
CA LYS A 202 -0.84 -18.84 -12.25
C LYS A 202 -0.34 -19.82 -13.31
N ASP A 203 0.28 -20.92 -12.88
CA ASP A 203 0.82 -21.93 -13.80
C ASP A 203 -0.31 -22.75 -14.48
N GLU A 204 -1.46 -22.92 -13.83
CA GLU A 204 -2.65 -23.54 -14.43
C GLU A 204 -3.33 -22.66 -15.49
N TYR A 205 -3.38 -21.33 -15.27
CA TYR A 205 -3.99 -20.39 -16.22
C TYR A 205 -3.03 -19.94 -17.35
N SER A 206 -1.76 -20.35 -17.30
CA SER A 206 -0.75 -20.00 -18.34
C SER A 206 -0.51 -21.14 -19.33
N LYS A 207 -1.26 -22.25 -19.21
CA LYS A 207 -1.31 -23.35 -20.16
C LYS A 207 -2.51 -23.20 -21.10
#